data_ee8982ee876daa174c47ff8e0a6fbea7
#
_entry.id   ee8982ee876daa174c47ff8e0a6fbea7
#
_cell.length_a   1.000
_cell.length_b   1.000
_cell.length_c   1.000
_cell.angle_alpha   90.00
_cell.angle_beta   90.00
_cell.angle_gamma   90.00
#
_symmetry.space_group_name_H-M   'P 1'
#
loop_
_entity.id
_entity.type
_entity.pdbx_description
1 polymer ?
#
loop_
_entity_poly.entity_id
_entity_poly.type
_entity_poly.pdbx_seq_one_letter_code
_entity_poly.pdbx_strand_id
1 'polypeptide(L)'
;YNLLFERFLNPERVSMPDFDVDFSDEQRQEVIDYVCRKYGHDHVSQIITFGTLAAKNAIRNVGRALDISLAETDKIAKMIPNELHITIKKALEQNIELKNLYENDERIHKLLDVSMALEGMPKNTSTHACGVVITKDPVDSYVPLYVRDGQNATQYIMTTLEELGLLKMDFLGLRTLTVIKDTKEMVKKDHGIDVEFDKDMNDPKVYKLWQDGKTCGVFQFESQGMKNFMQELKPDCLEDLIAGVSLYRPGPMDQIPRYVKGKQTGKNEYTHPSLEPILNVTYGCMVYQEQVMQIVRDLAGYSLGRADLVRRAMGKKKLDVMAKEREVFIHGQVDEDGNIIVPGCIRNGIDEVSANKIFDEMAEFAKYAFNK
;
A
#
# COMPACT_ATOMS: atom_id res chain seq x y z
N TYR A 1 5.13 18.46 -13.57
CA TYR A 1 4.67 17.06 -13.46
C TYR A 1 3.15 16.89 -13.58
N ASN A 2 2.35 17.95 -13.67
CA ASN A 2 0.87 17.90 -13.75
C ASN A 2 0.23 17.05 -12.66
N LEU A 3 0.71 17.20 -11.43
CA LEU A 3 0.19 16.45 -10.28
C LEU A 3 -1.20 16.96 -9.88
N LEU A 4 -2.09 16.05 -9.50
CA LEU A 4 -3.35 16.41 -8.87
C LEU A 4 -3.05 16.82 -7.42
N PHE A 5 -3.11 18.12 -7.15
CA PHE A 5 -2.71 18.69 -5.84
C PHE A 5 -3.55 18.13 -4.69
N GLU A 6 -4.84 17.89 -4.92
CA GLU A 6 -5.80 17.36 -3.95
C GLU A 6 -5.47 15.93 -3.50
N ARG A 7 -4.62 15.23 -4.25
CA ARG A 7 -4.10 13.92 -3.85
C ARG A 7 -3.13 14.04 -2.65
N PHE A 8 -2.42 15.14 -2.55
CA PHE A 8 -1.43 15.43 -1.51
C PHE A 8 -2.02 16.29 -0.40
N LEU A 9 -2.66 17.39 -0.75
CA LEU A 9 -3.30 18.31 0.17
C LEU A 9 -4.76 18.51 -0.21
N ASN A 10 -5.67 17.93 0.57
CA ASN A 10 -7.10 17.97 0.35
C ASN A 10 -7.78 18.63 1.56
N PRO A 11 -8.43 19.82 1.41
CA PRO A 11 -9.12 20.49 2.51
C PRO A 11 -10.32 19.70 3.05
N GLU A 12 -10.89 18.79 2.26
CA GLU A 12 -11.97 17.90 2.69
C GLU A 12 -11.46 16.66 3.46
N ARG A 13 -10.13 16.52 3.57
CA ARG A 13 -9.49 15.40 4.27
C ARG A 13 -9.39 15.67 5.76
N VAL A 14 -9.98 14.81 6.57
CA VAL A 14 -9.90 14.87 8.05
C VAL A 14 -8.70 14.13 8.63
N SER A 15 -8.06 13.24 7.85
CA SER A 15 -6.91 12.45 8.32
C SER A 15 -5.58 13.19 8.16
N MET A 16 -4.64 12.94 9.08
CA MET A 16 -3.27 13.44 9.01
C MET A 16 -2.58 13.01 7.69
N PRO A 17 -1.64 13.83 7.17
CA PRO A 17 -0.80 13.43 6.05
C PRO A 17 0.15 12.29 6.47
N ASP A 18 0.52 11.44 5.52
CA ASP A 18 1.51 10.38 5.68
C ASP A 18 2.75 10.75 4.88
N PHE A 19 3.92 10.74 5.51
CA PHE A 19 5.19 11.12 4.91
C PHE A 19 6.12 9.92 4.89
N ASP A 20 6.31 9.38 3.69
CA ASP A 20 7.28 8.33 3.42
C ASP A 20 8.44 8.91 2.61
N VAL A 21 9.66 8.84 3.14
CA VAL A 21 10.86 9.35 2.46
C VAL A 21 11.90 8.24 2.39
N ASP A 22 12.30 7.89 1.16
CA ASP A 22 13.30 6.86 0.90
C ASP A 22 14.71 7.43 1.00
N PHE A 23 15.55 6.72 1.77
CA PHE A 23 16.99 6.99 1.90
C PHE A 23 17.79 5.73 1.59
N SER A 24 19.10 5.89 1.30
CA SER A 24 20.04 4.77 1.32
C SER A 24 19.96 4.06 2.68
N ASP A 25 19.84 2.73 2.67
CA ASP A 25 19.69 1.96 3.91
C ASP A 25 20.90 2.10 4.84
N GLU A 26 22.09 2.24 4.30
CA GLU A 26 23.32 2.47 5.06
C GLU A 26 23.39 3.85 5.72
N GLN A 27 22.85 4.89 5.07
CA GLN A 27 22.92 6.27 5.55
C GLN A 27 21.64 6.76 6.25
N ARG A 28 20.63 5.93 6.35
CA ARG A 28 19.37 6.28 7.02
C ARG A 28 19.59 6.76 8.48
N GLN A 29 20.51 6.12 9.21
CA GLN A 29 20.81 6.50 10.59
C GLN A 29 21.40 7.93 10.67
N GLU A 30 22.25 8.31 9.73
CA GLU A 30 22.82 9.66 9.67
C GLU A 30 21.73 10.73 9.52
N VAL A 31 20.64 10.41 8.78
CA VAL A 31 19.48 11.31 8.61
C VAL A 31 18.74 11.47 9.94
N ILE A 32 18.51 10.38 10.67
CA ILE A 32 17.87 10.41 11.99
C ILE A 32 18.71 11.25 12.95
N ASP A 33 20.03 11.04 12.97
CA ASP A 33 20.96 11.80 13.81
C ASP A 33 20.98 13.29 13.42
N TYR A 34 20.87 13.61 12.13
CA TYR A 34 20.73 14.99 11.66
C TYR A 34 19.44 15.63 12.18
N VAL A 35 18.32 14.91 12.11
CA VAL A 35 17.02 15.40 12.60
C VAL A 35 17.08 15.65 14.11
N CYS A 36 17.67 14.73 14.89
CA CYS A 36 17.88 14.90 16.32
C CYS A 36 18.76 16.11 16.65
N ARG A 37 19.84 16.34 15.90
CA ARG A 37 20.69 17.55 16.08
C ARG A 37 19.97 18.83 15.71
N LYS A 38 19.11 18.79 14.66
CA LYS A 38 18.42 19.97 14.15
C LYS A 38 17.27 20.44 15.06
N TYR A 39 16.49 19.50 15.56
CA TYR A 39 15.25 19.79 16.30
C TYR A 39 15.40 19.61 17.82
N GLY A 40 16.42 18.91 18.28
CA GLY A 40 16.64 18.53 19.68
C GLY A 40 16.37 17.05 19.93
N HIS A 41 17.20 16.40 20.74
CA HIS A 41 17.05 14.98 21.10
C HIS A 41 15.81 14.70 21.94
N ASP A 42 15.29 15.70 22.62
CA ASP A 42 14.06 15.67 23.40
C ASP A 42 12.81 15.95 22.55
N HIS A 43 12.97 16.48 21.34
CA HIS A 43 11.91 16.76 20.40
C HIS A 43 11.72 15.66 19.33
N VAL A 44 12.57 14.66 19.31
CA VAL A 44 12.56 13.57 18.33
C VAL A 44 12.51 12.24 19.04
N SER A 45 11.57 11.38 18.68
CA SER A 45 11.42 10.06 19.28
C SER A 45 11.06 9.00 18.24
N GLN A 46 11.56 7.79 18.43
CA GLN A 46 11.08 6.63 17.71
C GLN A 46 9.69 6.22 18.21
N ILE A 47 8.97 5.43 17.44
CA ILE A 47 7.63 4.95 17.79
C ILE A 47 7.74 3.51 18.28
N ILE A 48 7.10 3.20 19.42
CA ILE A 48 7.03 1.82 19.92
C ILE A 48 6.14 0.96 19.04
N THR A 49 6.51 -0.30 18.91
CA THR A 49 5.64 -1.36 18.37
C THR A 49 5.56 -2.53 19.33
N PHE A 50 4.44 -3.24 19.30
CA PHE A 50 4.23 -4.44 20.10
C PHE A 50 4.19 -5.66 19.19
N GLY A 51 5.13 -6.59 19.42
CA GLY A 51 5.04 -7.91 18.83
C GLY A 51 3.98 -8.72 19.57
N THR A 52 2.99 -9.25 18.85
CA THR A 52 1.89 -10.04 19.40
C THR A 52 2.12 -11.54 19.22
N LEU A 53 1.44 -12.34 20.02
CA LEU A 53 1.40 -13.78 19.88
C LEU A 53 0.49 -14.16 18.70
N ALA A 54 1.06 -14.38 17.53
CA ALA A 54 0.32 -14.97 16.40
C ALA A 54 0.05 -16.47 16.65
N ALA A 55 -0.97 -17.02 15.96
CA ALA A 55 -1.47 -18.40 16.14
C ALA A 55 -0.38 -19.46 16.37
N LYS A 56 0.58 -19.61 15.46
CA LYS A 56 1.66 -20.60 15.55
C LYS A 56 2.56 -20.38 16.77
N ASN A 57 2.82 -19.10 17.12
CA ASN A 57 3.65 -18.76 18.27
C ASN A 57 2.89 -18.93 19.59
N ALA A 58 1.60 -18.67 19.62
CA ALA A 58 0.74 -18.95 20.78
C ALA A 58 0.79 -20.44 21.12
N ILE A 59 0.54 -21.32 20.13
CA ILE A 59 0.59 -22.77 20.28
C ILE A 59 1.96 -23.22 20.82
N ARG A 60 3.07 -22.74 20.26
CA ARG A 60 4.42 -23.12 20.75
C ARG A 60 4.71 -22.65 22.16
N ASN A 61 4.28 -21.46 22.55
CA ASN A 61 4.52 -20.94 23.90
C ASN A 61 3.66 -21.67 24.93
N VAL A 62 2.39 -21.91 24.62
CA VAL A 62 1.49 -22.64 25.50
C VAL A 62 1.89 -24.11 25.61
N GLY A 63 2.29 -24.76 24.51
CA GLY A 63 2.79 -26.13 24.51
C GLY A 63 3.97 -26.32 25.44
N ARG A 64 4.93 -25.38 25.40
CA ARG A 64 6.05 -25.38 26.33
C ARG A 64 5.61 -25.20 27.80
N ALA A 65 4.62 -24.33 28.05
CA ALA A 65 4.10 -24.10 29.40
C ALA A 65 3.27 -25.28 29.95
N LEU A 66 2.70 -26.09 29.06
CA LEU A 66 1.95 -27.31 29.41
C LEU A 66 2.81 -28.60 29.34
N ASP A 67 4.14 -28.47 29.22
CA ASP A 67 5.10 -29.58 29.11
C ASP A 67 4.80 -30.54 27.95
N ILE A 68 4.21 -30.04 26.87
CA ILE A 68 4.02 -30.78 25.62
C ILE A 68 5.32 -30.75 24.83
N SER A 69 5.73 -31.87 24.25
CA SER A 69 6.98 -31.96 23.51
C SER A 69 7.05 -30.98 22.36
N LEU A 70 8.24 -30.44 22.07
CA LEU A 70 8.44 -29.48 20.97
C LEU A 70 8.03 -30.07 19.61
N ALA A 71 8.30 -31.40 19.42
CA ALA A 71 7.94 -32.07 18.17
C ALA A 71 6.42 -32.14 17.96
N GLU A 72 5.68 -32.46 19.01
CA GLU A 72 4.21 -32.50 18.97
C GLU A 72 3.61 -31.11 18.78
N THR A 73 4.10 -30.14 19.53
CA THR A 73 3.66 -28.74 19.41
C THR A 73 3.94 -28.15 18.02
N ASP A 74 5.11 -28.46 17.43
CA ASP A 74 5.44 -28.02 16.08
C ASP A 74 4.58 -28.71 15.01
N LYS A 75 4.21 -30.00 15.21
CA LYS A 75 3.29 -30.68 14.33
C LYS A 75 1.94 -29.95 14.29
N ILE A 76 1.38 -29.61 15.45
CA ILE A 76 0.12 -28.86 15.56
C ILE A 76 0.26 -27.45 14.98
N ALA A 77 1.32 -26.73 15.29
CA ALA A 77 1.55 -25.41 14.75
C ALA A 77 1.67 -25.39 13.21
N LYS A 78 2.19 -26.44 12.58
CA LYS A 78 2.28 -26.59 11.12
C LYS A 78 0.93 -26.85 10.46
N MET A 79 -0.06 -27.33 11.21
CA MET A 79 -1.43 -27.51 10.69
C MET A 79 -2.17 -26.18 10.51
N ILE A 80 -1.68 -25.08 11.12
CA ILE A 80 -2.21 -23.73 10.90
C ILE A 80 -1.81 -23.29 9.48
N PRO A 81 -2.75 -22.90 8.61
CA PRO A 81 -2.47 -22.43 7.26
C PRO A 81 -1.51 -21.24 7.22
N ASN A 82 -0.80 -21.06 6.10
CA ASN A 82 0.08 -19.91 5.89
C ASN A 82 -0.68 -18.74 5.23
N GLU A 83 -1.74 -18.29 5.89
CA GLU A 83 -2.53 -17.13 5.48
C GLU A 83 -2.21 -15.93 6.35
N LEU A 84 -2.26 -14.73 5.76
CA LEU A 84 -2.06 -13.51 6.49
C LEU A 84 -3.21 -13.29 7.49
N HIS A 85 -2.86 -12.99 8.75
CA HIS A 85 -3.83 -12.82 9.86
C HIS A 85 -4.73 -14.03 10.14
N ILE A 86 -4.26 -15.25 9.84
CA ILE A 86 -4.94 -16.47 10.25
C ILE A 86 -5.03 -16.57 11.77
N THR A 87 -6.20 -16.87 12.29
CA THR A 87 -6.43 -17.16 13.72
C THR A 87 -6.55 -18.66 13.94
N ILE A 88 -6.31 -19.12 15.18
CA ILE A 88 -6.50 -20.53 15.54
C ILE A 88 -7.95 -20.97 15.28
N LYS A 89 -8.92 -20.10 15.58
CA LYS A 89 -10.33 -20.35 15.31
C LYS A 89 -10.63 -20.59 13.83
N LYS A 90 -10.12 -19.73 12.95
CA LYS A 90 -10.25 -19.90 11.49
C LYS A 90 -9.53 -21.16 11.01
N ALA A 91 -8.36 -21.46 11.58
CA ALA A 91 -7.63 -22.67 11.22
C ALA A 91 -8.40 -23.94 11.58
N LEU A 92 -9.14 -23.97 12.70
CA LEU A 92 -10.02 -25.07 13.07
C LEU A 92 -11.20 -25.26 12.09
N GLU A 93 -11.69 -24.16 11.51
CA GLU A 93 -12.74 -24.21 10.48
C GLU A 93 -12.23 -24.76 9.13
N GLN A 94 -10.96 -24.46 8.79
CA GLN A 94 -10.37 -24.81 7.50
C GLN A 94 -9.65 -26.16 7.48
N ASN A 95 -9.11 -26.62 8.61
CA ASN A 95 -8.32 -27.83 8.71
C ASN A 95 -9.05 -28.91 9.51
N ILE A 96 -9.59 -29.90 8.82
CA ILE A 96 -10.36 -31.02 9.41
C ILE A 96 -9.50 -31.86 10.36
N GLU A 97 -8.21 -32.07 10.05
CA GLU A 97 -7.30 -32.86 10.90
C GLU A 97 -7.06 -32.14 12.23
N LEU A 98 -6.83 -30.84 12.19
CA LEU A 98 -6.67 -30.02 13.39
C LEU A 98 -7.94 -30.01 14.23
N LYS A 99 -9.11 -29.89 13.59
CA LYS A 99 -10.41 -29.94 14.24
C LYS A 99 -10.65 -31.29 14.94
N ASN A 100 -10.35 -32.38 14.25
CA ASN A 100 -10.50 -33.75 14.83
C ASN A 100 -9.58 -33.91 16.05
N LEU A 101 -8.35 -33.43 16.02
CA LEU A 101 -7.45 -33.47 17.18
C LEU A 101 -8.00 -32.61 18.34
N TYR A 102 -8.54 -31.43 18.06
CA TYR A 102 -9.16 -30.57 19.04
C TYR A 102 -10.39 -31.23 19.71
N GLU A 103 -11.21 -31.95 18.95
CA GLU A 103 -12.43 -32.58 19.47
C GLU A 103 -12.18 -33.91 20.20
N ASN A 104 -11.11 -34.65 19.88
CA ASN A 104 -10.89 -36.01 20.37
C ASN A 104 -9.69 -36.18 21.30
N ASP A 105 -8.82 -35.18 21.45
CA ASP A 105 -7.68 -35.22 22.37
C ASP A 105 -7.78 -34.10 23.42
N GLU A 106 -8.05 -34.45 24.67
CA GLU A 106 -8.25 -33.47 25.75
C GLU A 106 -7.00 -32.59 26.00
N ARG A 107 -5.81 -33.11 25.77
CA ARG A 107 -4.57 -32.32 25.88
C ARG A 107 -4.43 -31.31 24.81
N ILE A 108 -4.77 -31.68 23.55
CA ILE A 108 -4.76 -30.76 22.41
C ILE A 108 -5.88 -29.75 22.51
N HIS A 109 -7.05 -30.15 22.98
CA HIS A 109 -8.17 -29.26 23.30
C HIS A 109 -7.69 -28.14 24.24
N LYS A 110 -7.12 -28.51 25.40
CA LYS A 110 -6.61 -27.53 26.37
C LYS A 110 -5.49 -26.66 25.78
N LEU A 111 -4.58 -27.24 24.98
CA LEU A 111 -3.51 -26.50 24.31
C LEU A 111 -4.09 -25.39 23.41
N LEU A 112 -5.07 -25.72 22.59
CA LEU A 112 -5.65 -24.79 21.62
C LEU A 112 -6.54 -23.75 22.29
N ASP A 113 -7.32 -24.12 23.31
CA ASP A 113 -8.14 -23.17 24.09
C ASP A 113 -7.30 -22.09 24.77
N VAL A 114 -6.25 -22.51 25.48
CA VAL A 114 -5.33 -21.55 26.12
C VAL A 114 -4.59 -20.73 25.07
N SER A 115 -4.24 -21.34 23.92
CA SER A 115 -3.59 -20.63 22.81
C SER A 115 -4.51 -19.59 22.19
N MET A 116 -5.80 -19.88 22.01
CA MET A 116 -6.81 -18.92 21.52
C MET A 116 -7.00 -17.77 22.50
N ALA A 117 -6.98 -18.03 23.80
CA ALA A 117 -7.09 -16.98 24.82
C ALA A 117 -5.88 -16.03 24.85
N LEU A 118 -4.68 -16.52 24.47
CA LEU A 118 -3.45 -15.74 24.42
C LEU A 118 -3.13 -15.17 23.02
N GLU A 119 -3.84 -15.62 22.00
CA GLU A 119 -3.64 -15.15 20.62
C GLU A 119 -3.91 -13.65 20.54
N GLY A 120 -3.00 -12.91 19.90
CA GLY A 120 -3.09 -11.46 19.75
C GLY A 120 -2.57 -10.65 20.95
N MET A 121 -2.29 -11.28 22.09
CA MET A 121 -1.73 -10.56 23.24
C MET A 121 -0.32 -10.04 22.95
N PRO A 122 0.04 -8.82 23.42
CA PRO A 122 1.40 -8.30 23.35
C PRO A 122 2.39 -9.20 24.07
N LYS A 123 3.51 -9.51 23.41
CA LYS A 123 4.57 -10.35 23.95
C LYS A 123 5.85 -9.58 24.23
N ASN A 124 6.22 -8.72 23.34
CA ASN A 124 7.47 -7.94 23.44
C ASN A 124 7.29 -6.56 22.80
N THR A 125 8.09 -5.62 23.27
CA THR A 125 8.20 -4.29 22.68
C THR A 125 9.33 -4.29 21.65
N SER A 126 9.15 -3.50 20.60
CA SER A 126 10.14 -3.17 19.61
C SER A 126 9.98 -1.70 19.23
N THR A 127 10.83 -1.19 18.39
CA THR A 127 10.67 0.13 17.78
C THR A 127 10.19 -0.01 16.35
N HIS A 128 9.42 0.96 15.87
CA HIS A 128 8.99 1.03 14.49
C HIS A 128 10.21 1.10 13.56
N ALA A 129 10.19 0.33 12.48
CA ALA A 129 11.37 0.19 11.61
C ALA A 129 11.83 1.52 10.98
N CYS A 130 10.91 2.45 10.72
CA CYS A 130 11.16 3.69 9.99
C CYS A 130 10.49 4.93 10.58
N GLY A 131 9.45 4.79 11.41
CA GLY A 131 8.64 5.89 11.92
C GLY A 131 9.34 6.68 13.02
N VAL A 132 9.35 8.00 12.84
CA VAL A 132 9.88 8.99 13.78
C VAL A 132 8.82 10.06 14.01
N VAL A 133 8.66 10.48 15.26
CA VAL A 133 7.84 11.65 15.64
C VAL A 133 8.77 12.83 15.88
N ILE A 134 8.39 13.99 15.34
CA ILE A 134 9.07 15.28 15.57
C ILE A 134 8.05 16.25 16.15
N THR A 135 8.33 16.84 17.29
CA THR A 135 7.40 17.71 18.02
C THR A 135 7.94 19.12 18.23
N LYS A 136 7.03 20.08 18.40
CA LYS A 136 7.39 21.47 18.67
C LYS A 136 7.97 21.65 20.08
N ASP A 137 7.33 21.05 21.07
CA ASP A 137 7.78 21.01 22.47
C ASP A 137 8.37 19.61 22.75
N PRO A 138 9.10 19.37 23.85
CA PRO A 138 9.64 18.06 24.18
C PRO A 138 8.59 16.96 24.09
N VAL A 139 8.94 15.80 23.55
CA VAL A 139 8.00 14.69 23.27
C VAL A 139 7.31 14.21 24.54
N ASP A 140 7.97 14.25 25.68
CA ASP A 140 7.42 13.86 26.99
C ASP A 140 6.30 14.79 27.48
N SER A 141 6.17 16.00 26.92
CA SER A 141 5.04 16.89 27.14
C SER A 141 3.75 16.38 26.49
N TYR A 142 3.85 15.50 25.53
CA TYR A 142 2.70 14.93 24.78
C TYR A 142 2.40 13.48 25.17
N VAL A 143 3.48 12.66 25.29
CA VAL A 143 3.37 11.21 25.50
C VAL A 143 4.49 10.71 26.40
N PRO A 144 4.23 9.69 27.24
CA PRO A 144 5.30 9.07 28.02
C PRO A 144 6.32 8.40 27.12
N LEU A 145 7.59 8.46 27.53
CA LEU A 145 8.72 7.89 26.81
C LEU A 145 9.21 6.58 27.43
N TYR A 146 9.72 5.72 26.59
CA TYR A 146 10.42 4.49 26.91
C TYR A 146 11.85 4.60 26.37
N VAL A 147 12.84 4.36 27.23
CA VAL A 147 14.24 4.42 26.82
C VAL A 147 14.75 3.00 26.59
N ARG A 148 15.29 2.74 25.42
CA ARG A 148 15.92 1.48 25.05
C ARG A 148 17.24 1.75 24.34
N ASP A 149 18.30 1.13 24.83
CA ASP A 149 19.65 1.23 24.23
C ASP A 149 20.10 2.70 24.03
N GLY A 150 19.72 3.60 24.95
CA GLY A 150 20.03 5.03 24.91
C GLY A 150 19.19 5.85 23.92
N GLN A 151 18.20 5.25 23.29
CA GLN A 151 17.25 5.92 22.37
C GLN A 151 15.86 6.05 22.98
N ASN A 152 15.24 7.18 22.76
CA ASN A 152 13.87 7.44 23.18
C ASN A 152 12.88 6.82 22.18
N ALA A 153 11.87 6.13 22.72
CA ALA A 153 10.70 5.71 21.96
C ALA A 153 9.43 6.13 22.71
N THR A 154 8.36 6.44 21.99
CA THR A 154 7.05 6.71 22.58
C THR A 154 6.50 5.44 23.22
N GLN A 155 5.74 5.54 24.32
CA GLN A 155 5.03 4.39 24.90
C GLN A 155 3.69 4.10 24.21
N TYR A 156 3.24 4.99 23.32
CA TYR A 156 2.02 4.82 22.52
C TYR A 156 2.37 4.44 21.08
N ILE A 157 1.54 3.56 20.52
CA ILE A 157 1.64 3.12 19.13
C ILE A 157 1.20 4.22 18.17
N MET A 158 1.54 4.06 16.89
CA MET A 158 1.28 5.02 15.83
C MET A 158 -0.16 5.55 15.77
N THR A 159 -1.17 4.67 15.88
CA THR A 159 -2.58 5.08 15.81
C THR A 159 -2.97 6.03 16.94
N THR A 160 -2.48 5.76 18.16
CA THR A 160 -2.72 6.64 19.32
C THR A 160 -1.99 7.97 19.18
N LEU A 161 -0.78 7.98 18.59
CA LEU A 161 -0.06 9.23 18.33
C LEU A 161 -0.80 10.10 17.31
N GLU A 162 -1.36 9.50 16.26
CA GLU A 162 -2.20 10.20 15.27
C GLU A 162 -3.46 10.82 15.92
N GLU A 163 -4.12 10.07 16.82
CA GLU A 163 -5.29 10.56 17.58
C GLU A 163 -4.93 11.76 18.48
N LEU A 164 -3.69 11.81 19.00
CA LEU A 164 -3.14 12.92 19.77
C LEU A 164 -2.66 14.09 18.90
N GLY A 165 -2.78 13.98 17.58
CA GLY A 165 -2.36 15.02 16.65
C GLY A 165 -0.86 15.05 16.36
N LEU A 166 -0.10 14.00 16.72
CA LEU A 166 1.32 13.89 16.44
C LEU A 166 1.56 13.29 15.05
N LEU A 167 2.42 13.94 14.28
CA LEU A 167 2.72 13.54 12.92
C LEU A 167 3.86 12.50 12.90
N LYS A 168 3.61 11.37 12.24
CA LYS A 168 4.63 10.38 11.93
C LYS A 168 5.34 10.72 10.63
N MET A 169 6.65 10.60 10.62
CA MET A 169 7.48 10.67 9.43
C MET A 169 8.23 9.35 9.26
N ASP A 170 8.04 8.66 8.15
CA ASP A 170 8.71 7.42 7.86
C ASP A 170 9.98 7.66 7.07
N PHE A 171 11.14 7.37 7.67
CA PHE A 171 12.44 7.36 7.03
C PHE A 171 12.77 5.94 6.60
N LEU A 172 12.46 5.63 5.35
CA LEU A 172 12.58 4.29 4.79
C LEU A 172 14.01 4.05 4.30
N GLY A 173 14.58 2.89 4.64
CA GLY A 173 15.87 2.45 4.10
C GLY A 173 15.66 1.63 2.83
N LEU A 174 16.11 2.12 1.68
CA LEU A 174 15.98 1.45 0.39
C LEU A 174 17.36 1.03 -0.14
N ARG A 175 17.63 -0.28 -0.15
CA ARG A 175 18.89 -0.87 -0.62
C ARG A 175 19.25 -0.46 -2.04
N THR A 176 18.27 -0.31 -2.92
CA THR A 176 18.50 0.10 -4.31
C THR A 176 19.18 1.45 -4.40
N LEU A 177 18.86 2.40 -3.50
CA LEU A 177 19.54 3.69 -3.45
C LEU A 177 21.02 3.54 -3.07
N THR A 178 21.35 2.61 -2.17
CA THR A 178 22.74 2.27 -1.83
C THR A 178 23.47 1.69 -3.03
N VAL A 179 22.86 0.74 -3.75
CA VAL A 179 23.45 0.16 -4.98
C VAL A 179 23.73 1.24 -6.03
N ILE A 180 22.81 2.17 -6.22
CA ILE A 180 22.98 3.29 -7.17
C ILE A 180 24.14 4.19 -6.74
N LYS A 181 24.17 4.56 -5.45
CA LYS A 181 25.26 5.39 -4.88
C LYS A 181 26.61 4.74 -5.07
N ASP A 182 26.76 3.47 -4.64
CA ASP A 182 28.02 2.73 -4.72
C ASP A 182 28.49 2.57 -6.18
N THR A 183 27.54 2.31 -7.10
CA THR A 183 27.84 2.23 -8.53
C THR A 183 28.40 3.56 -9.06
N LYS A 184 27.77 4.69 -8.70
CA LYS A 184 28.28 6.02 -9.11
C LYS A 184 29.67 6.28 -8.55
N GLU A 185 29.92 5.94 -7.28
CA GLU A 185 31.23 6.10 -6.66
C GLU A 185 32.30 5.22 -7.32
N MET A 186 31.99 3.96 -7.64
CA MET A 186 32.90 3.08 -8.39
C MET A 186 33.24 3.62 -9.77
N VAL A 187 32.23 4.06 -10.54
CA VAL A 187 32.44 4.63 -11.88
C VAL A 187 33.31 5.90 -11.79
N LYS A 188 33.04 6.76 -10.82
CA LYS A 188 33.86 7.96 -10.60
C LYS A 188 35.31 7.62 -10.26
N LYS A 189 35.50 6.63 -9.37
CA LYS A 189 36.85 6.18 -8.97
C LYS A 189 37.64 5.55 -10.11
N ASP A 190 36.99 4.66 -10.88
CA ASP A 190 37.68 3.83 -11.87
C ASP A 190 37.81 4.52 -13.25
N HIS A 191 36.86 5.42 -13.57
CA HIS A 191 36.79 6.06 -14.90
C HIS A 191 36.86 7.60 -14.85
N GLY A 192 36.82 8.22 -13.65
CA GLY A 192 36.80 9.68 -13.49
C GLY A 192 35.51 10.36 -13.95
N ILE A 193 34.44 9.57 -14.17
CA ILE A 193 33.16 10.03 -14.72
C ILE A 193 32.17 10.23 -13.58
N ASP A 194 31.63 11.46 -13.44
CA ASP A 194 30.44 11.72 -12.64
C ASP A 194 29.19 11.34 -13.43
N VAL A 195 28.50 10.27 -12.99
CA VAL A 195 27.29 9.80 -13.64
C VAL A 195 26.13 10.73 -13.28
N GLU A 196 25.59 11.40 -14.29
CA GLU A 196 24.32 12.11 -14.18
C GLU A 196 23.18 11.28 -14.79
N PHE A 197 21.99 11.38 -14.21
CA PHE A 197 20.83 10.70 -14.78
C PHE A 197 20.25 11.51 -15.94
N ASP A 198 19.94 10.80 -17.03
CA ASP A 198 19.23 11.38 -18.16
C ASP A 198 17.83 11.87 -17.70
N LYS A 199 17.52 13.12 -18.02
CA LYS A 199 16.22 13.72 -17.70
C LYS A 199 15.13 13.31 -18.68
N ASP A 200 15.52 12.98 -19.91
CA ASP A 200 14.56 12.66 -20.98
C ASP A 200 14.04 11.23 -20.88
N MET A 201 14.76 10.33 -20.22
CA MET A 201 14.37 8.92 -20.00
C MET A 201 13.88 8.21 -21.27
N ASN A 202 14.42 8.57 -22.43
CA ASN A 202 13.93 8.12 -23.75
C ASN A 202 14.94 7.26 -24.53
N ASP A 203 16.01 6.73 -23.88
CA ASP A 203 16.99 5.91 -24.58
C ASP A 203 16.42 4.54 -24.98
N PRO A 204 16.28 4.25 -26.30
CA PRO A 204 15.72 2.98 -26.78
C PRO A 204 16.56 1.77 -26.37
N LYS A 205 17.88 1.93 -26.15
CA LYS A 205 18.76 0.85 -25.69
C LYS A 205 18.41 0.43 -24.27
N VAL A 206 17.99 1.40 -23.43
CA VAL A 206 17.55 1.13 -22.08
C VAL A 206 16.23 0.34 -22.12
N TYR A 207 15.22 0.76 -22.89
CA TYR A 207 13.96 0.01 -23.01
C TYR A 207 14.15 -1.41 -23.54
N LYS A 208 15.15 -1.61 -24.41
CA LYS A 208 15.49 -2.94 -24.92
C LYS A 208 15.87 -3.94 -23.81
N LEU A 209 16.41 -3.50 -22.69
CA LEU A 209 16.69 -4.38 -21.55
C LEU A 209 15.40 -5.05 -21.00
N TRP A 210 14.32 -4.28 -20.90
CA TRP A 210 13.00 -4.82 -20.48
C TRP A 210 12.40 -5.71 -21.55
N GLN A 211 12.47 -5.30 -22.82
CA GLN A 211 11.97 -6.10 -23.95
C GLN A 211 12.69 -7.44 -24.08
N ASP A 212 13.98 -7.49 -23.75
CA ASP A 212 14.79 -8.72 -23.75
C ASP A 212 14.71 -9.51 -22.43
N GLY A 213 14.04 -8.98 -21.39
CA GLY A 213 13.98 -9.57 -20.05
C GLY A 213 15.30 -9.53 -19.27
N LYS A 214 16.25 -8.66 -19.68
CA LYS A 214 17.58 -8.50 -19.07
C LYS A 214 17.56 -7.51 -17.90
N THR A 215 16.68 -7.73 -16.95
CA THR A 215 16.40 -6.82 -15.83
C THR A 215 16.89 -7.35 -14.49
N CYS A 216 17.97 -8.12 -14.48
CA CYS A 216 18.65 -8.53 -13.25
C CYS A 216 19.22 -7.29 -12.55
N GLY A 217 18.94 -7.12 -11.25
CA GLY A 217 19.35 -5.95 -10.47
C GLY A 217 18.51 -4.68 -10.71
N VAL A 218 17.52 -4.72 -11.61
CA VAL A 218 16.60 -3.59 -11.80
C VAL A 218 15.44 -3.69 -10.81
N PHE A 219 15.36 -2.73 -9.89
CA PHE A 219 14.35 -2.71 -8.82
C PHE A 219 12.94 -2.95 -9.36
N GLN A 220 12.20 -3.85 -8.72
CA GLN A 220 10.84 -4.28 -9.06
C GLN A 220 10.67 -5.05 -10.39
N PHE A 221 11.73 -5.18 -11.21
CA PHE A 221 11.66 -5.86 -12.52
C PHE A 221 12.42 -7.21 -12.58
N GLU A 222 12.84 -7.73 -11.43
CA GLU A 222 13.75 -8.89 -11.35
C GLU A 222 13.04 -10.23 -11.41
N SER A 223 11.77 -10.32 -10.98
CA SER A 223 11.05 -11.59 -10.93
C SER A 223 10.81 -12.16 -12.33
N GLN A 224 10.81 -13.50 -12.47
CA GLN A 224 10.60 -14.15 -13.76
C GLN A 224 9.25 -13.75 -14.37
N GLY A 225 8.20 -13.65 -13.57
CA GLY A 225 6.87 -13.24 -14.06
C GLY A 225 6.87 -11.81 -14.60
N MET A 226 7.53 -10.87 -13.89
CA MET A 226 7.66 -9.49 -14.38
C MET A 226 8.50 -9.43 -15.67
N LYS A 227 9.59 -10.21 -15.77
CA LYS A 227 10.38 -10.30 -17.01
C LYS A 227 9.55 -10.79 -18.20
N ASN A 228 8.76 -11.85 -17.99
CA ASN A 228 7.88 -12.37 -19.03
C ASN A 228 6.84 -11.33 -19.46
N PHE A 229 6.24 -10.63 -18.49
CA PHE A 229 5.29 -9.56 -18.78
C PHE A 229 5.93 -8.40 -19.56
N MET A 230 7.14 -7.97 -19.21
CA MET A 230 7.85 -6.92 -19.95
C MET A 230 8.22 -7.35 -21.37
N GLN A 231 8.58 -8.61 -21.58
CA GLN A 231 8.84 -9.16 -22.92
C GLN A 231 7.58 -9.18 -23.80
N GLU A 232 6.42 -9.42 -23.20
CA GLU A 232 5.12 -9.38 -23.89
C GLU A 232 4.67 -7.94 -24.17
N LEU A 233 4.79 -7.05 -23.16
CA LEU A 233 4.41 -5.63 -23.23
C LEU A 233 5.27 -4.86 -24.23
N LYS A 234 6.57 -5.19 -24.33
CA LYS A 234 7.58 -4.49 -25.16
C LYS A 234 7.60 -2.99 -24.88
N PRO A 235 7.90 -2.57 -23.65
CA PRO A 235 7.89 -1.16 -23.29
C PRO A 235 8.86 -0.35 -24.17
N ASP A 236 8.42 0.85 -24.57
CA ASP A 236 9.20 1.78 -25.41
C ASP A 236 9.17 3.22 -24.84
N CYS A 237 8.49 3.42 -23.73
CA CYS A 237 8.42 4.70 -23.02
C CYS A 237 8.32 4.48 -21.49
N LEU A 238 8.56 5.54 -20.72
CA LEU A 238 8.49 5.51 -19.27
C LEU A 238 7.08 5.14 -18.77
N GLU A 239 6.05 5.59 -19.46
CA GLU A 239 4.64 5.31 -19.12
C GLU A 239 4.36 3.79 -19.09
N ASP A 240 4.95 3.04 -19.99
CA ASP A 240 4.81 1.58 -20.00
C ASP A 240 5.46 0.90 -18.79
N LEU A 241 6.61 1.42 -18.34
CA LEU A 241 7.29 0.91 -17.15
C LEU A 241 6.47 1.22 -15.89
N ILE A 242 5.92 2.43 -15.79
CA ILE A 242 5.03 2.83 -14.71
C ILE A 242 3.78 1.93 -14.69
N ALA A 243 3.14 1.75 -15.85
CA ALA A 243 2.00 0.85 -15.99
C ALA A 243 2.37 -0.61 -15.66
N GLY A 244 3.54 -1.05 -16.08
CA GLY A 244 4.06 -2.39 -15.79
C GLY A 244 4.15 -2.68 -14.28
N VAL A 245 4.76 -1.80 -13.52
CA VAL A 245 4.83 -1.89 -12.05
C VAL A 245 3.43 -1.84 -11.43
N SER A 246 2.55 -1.03 -11.99
CA SER A 246 1.19 -0.83 -11.49
C SER A 246 0.29 -2.04 -11.71
N LEU A 247 0.41 -2.70 -12.86
CA LEU A 247 -0.40 -3.84 -13.27
C LEU A 247 0.09 -5.16 -12.68
N TYR A 248 1.41 -5.35 -12.51
CA TYR A 248 1.97 -6.62 -12.02
C TYR A 248 1.84 -6.75 -10.51
N ARG A 249 0.61 -6.80 -10.02
CA ARG A 249 0.25 -6.99 -8.60
C ARG A 249 -1.06 -7.81 -8.49
N PRO A 250 -1.26 -8.53 -7.38
CA PRO A 250 -2.53 -9.23 -7.16
C PRO A 250 -3.73 -8.28 -7.32
N GLY A 251 -4.67 -8.66 -8.17
CA GLY A 251 -5.84 -7.87 -8.57
C GLY A 251 -5.71 -7.26 -9.96
N PRO A 252 -4.86 -6.24 -10.20
CA PRO A 252 -4.73 -5.63 -11.53
C PRO A 252 -4.13 -6.54 -12.60
N MET A 253 -3.48 -7.65 -12.24
CA MET A 253 -2.88 -8.59 -13.18
C MET A 253 -3.87 -9.10 -14.24
N ASP A 254 -5.14 -9.21 -13.91
CA ASP A 254 -6.19 -9.66 -14.84
C ASP A 254 -6.41 -8.66 -16.00
N GLN A 255 -5.97 -7.40 -15.85
CA GLN A 255 -6.02 -6.38 -16.90
C GLN A 255 -4.83 -6.43 -17.87
N ILE A 256 -3.75 -7.16 -17.55
CA ILE A 256 -2.53 -7.24 -18.36
C ILE A 256 -2.83 -7.64 -19.82
N PRO A 257 -3.61 -8.68 -20.11
CA PRO A 257 -3.90 -9.07 -21.50
C PRO A 257 -4.61 -7.96 -22.30
N ARG A 258 -5.55 -7.24 -21.65
CA ARG A 258 -6.26 -6.11 -22.26
C ARG A 258 -5.32 -4.95 -22.54
N TYR A 259 -4.46 -4.60 -21.58
CA TYR A 259 -3.46 -3.54 -21.71
C TYR A 259 -2.47 -3.82 -22.84
N VAL A 260 -1.88 -5.03 -22.88
CA VAL A 260 -0.94 -5.46 -23.92
C VAL A 260 -1.59 -5.46 -25.30
N LYS A 261 -2.81 -6.00 -25.42
CA LYS A 261 -3.58 -5.98 -26.67
C LYS A 261 -3.85 -4.54 -27.14
N GLY A 262 -4.27 -3.67 -26.24
CA GLY A 262 -4.51 -2.26 -26.54
C GLY A 262 -3.26 -1.57 -27.07
N LYS A 263 -2.11 -1.73 -26.40
CA LYS A 263 -0.82 -1.20 -26.84
C LYS A 263 -0.43 -1.73 -28.23
N GLN A 264 -0.53 -3.02 -28.47
CA GLN A 264 -0.09 -3.65 -29.71
C GLN A 264 -0.99 -3.33 -30.92
N THR A 265 -2.30 -3.17 -30.69
CA THR A 265 -3.28 -2.99 -31.78
C THR A 265 -3.73 -1.56 -31.95
N GLY A 266 -3.52 -0.69 -30.98
CA GLY A 266 -4.08 0.66 -30.93
C GLY A 266 -5.61 0.70 -30.82
N LYS A 267 -6.26 -0.45 -30.59
CA LYS A 267 -7.72 -0.54 -30.45
C LYS A 267 -8.08 -0.63 -28.98
N ASN A 268 -8.67 0.46 -28.48
CA ASN A 268 -9.10 0.58 -27.10
C ASN A 268 -10.62 0.46 -27.00
N GLU A 269 -11.09 -0.26 -26.02
CA GLU A 269 -12.51 -0.41 -25.71
C GLU A 269 -12.83 0.38 -24.45
N TYR A 270 -13.88 1.21 -24.52
CA TYR A 270 -14.36 2.02 -23.40
C TYR A 270 -15.80 1.68 -23.09
N THR A 271 -16.15 1.60 -21.80
CA THR A 271 -17.53 1.41 -21.36
C THR A 271 -18.44 2.57 -21.81
N HIS A 272 -17.87 3.78 -21.88
CA HIS A 272 -18.52 4.97 -22.46
C HIS A 272 -17.46 5.85 -23.11
N PRO A 273 -17.78 6.57 -24.23
CA PRO A 273 -16.82 7.43 -24.93
C PRO A 273 -16.17 8.51 -24.06
N SER A 274 -16.87 9.02 -23.06
CA SER A 274 -16.34 10.01 -22.11
C SER A 274 -15.14 9.52 -21.29
N LEU A 275 -14.86 8.22 -21.26
CA LEU A 275 -13.68 7.65 -20.61
C LEU A 275 -12.41 7.74 -21.47
N GLU A 276 -12.54 7.94 -22.78
CA GLU A 276 -11.40 7.98 -23.69
C GLU A 276 -10.34 9.03 -23.31
N PRO A 277 -10.67 10.29 -22.98
CA PRO A 277 -9.68 11.29 -22.60
C PRO A 277 -8.87 10.91 -21.35
N ILE A 278 -9.44 10.09 -20.48
CA ILE A 278 -8.84 9.67 -19.21
C ILE A 278 -8.04 8.36 -19.36
N LEU A 279 -8.59 7.41 -20.12
CA LEU A 279 -8.07 6.05 -20.19
C LEU A 279 -7.27 5.73 -21.46
N ASN A 280 -7.18 6.66 -22.43
CA ASN A 280 -6.41 6.42 -23.65
C ASN A 280 -4.93 6.18 -23.37
N VAL A 281 -4.35 6.84 -22.38
CA VAL A 281 -2.95 6.68 -21.95
C VAL A 281 -2.66 5.30 -21.34
N THR A 282 -3.69 4.55 -20.99
CA THR A 282 -3.63 3.20 -20.43
C THR A 282 -4.43 2.19 -21.26
N TYR A 283 -4.62 2.49 -22.53
CA TYR A 283 -5.28 1.62 -23.51
C TYR A 283 -6.68 1.12 -23.07
N GLY A 284 -7.45 2.03 -22.44
CA GLY A 284 -8.80 1.72 -21.95
C GLY A 284 -8.86 1.00 -20.61
N CYS A 285 -7.72 0.75 -19.97
CA CYS A 285 -7.66 0.12 -18.65
C CYS A 285 -7.60 1.17 -17.53
N MET A 286 -8.29 0.95 -16.43
CA MET A 286 -8.06 1.68 -15.19
C MET A 286 -6.79 1.13 -14.52
N VAL A 287 -5.78 1.96 -14.28
CA VAL A 287 -4.49 1.58 -13.70
C VAL A 287 -4.14 2.45 -12.49
N TYR A 288 -4.51 3.74 -12.52
CA TYR A 288 -4.10 4.73 -11.55
C TYR A 288 -5.25 5.26 -10.69
N GLN A 289 -4.93 5.58 -9.44
CA GLN A 289 -5.88 6.23 -8.52
C GLN A 289 -6.38 7.57 -9.08
N GLU A 290 -5.51 8.30 -9.74
CA GLU A 290 -5.79 9.57 -10.38
C GLU A 290 -6.86 9.43 -11.46
N GLN A 291 -6.87 8.32 -12.20
CA GLN A 291 -7.91 8.05 -13.20
C GLN A 291 -9.29 7.88 -12.55
N VAL A 292 -9.38 7.19 -11.40
CA VAL A 292 -10.64 7.09 -10.65
C VAL A 292 -11.12 8.47 -10.21
N MET A 293 -10.22 9.32 -9.70
CA MET A 293 -10.57 10.69 -9.31
C MET A 293 -11.03 11.54 -10.51
N GLN A 294 -10.35 11.42 -11.65
CA GLN A 294 -10.71 12.11 -12.89
C GLN A 294 -12.08 11.64 -13.41
N ILE A 295 -12.34 10.33 -13.41
CA ILE A 295 -13.64 9.77 -13.82
C ILE A 295 -14.76 10.35 -12.96
N VAL A 296 -14.61 10.35 -11.65
CA VAL A 296 -15.62 10.88 -10.73
C VAL A 296 -15.84 12.38 -10.95
N ARG A 297 -14.76 13.15 -11.15
CA ARG A 297 -14.84 14.58 -11.46
C ARG A 297 -15.49 14.86 -12.82
N ASP A 298 -14.97 14.24 -13.88
CA ASP A 298 -15.30 14.63 -15.25
C ASP A 298 -16.65 14.09 -15.71
N LEU A 299 -17.05 12.91 -15.21
CA LEU A 299 -18.33 12.31 -15.60
C LEU A 299 -19.48 12.76 -14.69
N ALA A 300 -19.25 12.93 -13.40
CA ALA A 300 -20.32 13.26 -12.46
C ALA A 300 -20.23 14.67 -11.86
N GLY A 301 -19.14 15.43 -12.12
CA GLY A 301 -19.00 16.82 -11.70
C GLY A 301 -18.62 17.01 -10.23
N TYR A 302 -17.90 16.06 -9.65
CA TYR A 302 -17.39 16.17 -8.27
C TYR A 302 -16.22 17.16 -8.18
N SER A 303 -16.02 17.75 -6.99
CA SER A 303 -14.75 18.38 -6.67
C SER A 303 -13.63 17.31 -6.61
N LEU A 304 -12.39 17.70 -6.90
CA LEU A 304 -11.25 16.78 -6.75
C LEU A 304 -11.07 16.31 -5.32
N GLY A 305 -11.34 17.16 -4.33
CA GLY A 305 -11.31 16.81 -2.92
C GLY A 305 -12.27 15.67 -2.60
N ARG A 306 -13.54 15.81 -2.97
CA ARG A 306 -14.55 14.76 -2.77
C ARG A 306 -14.25 13.50 -3.59
N ALA A 307 -13.71 13.64 -4.80
CA ALA A 307 -13.29 12.50 -5.63
C ALA A 307 -12.22 11.63 -4.93
N ASP A 308 -11.26 12.24 -4.21
CA ASP A 308 -10.29 11.48 -3.38
C ASP A 308 -11.00 10.73 -2.23
N LEU A 309 -11.98 11.33 -1.59
CA LEU A 309 -12.75 10.66 -0.53
C LEU A 309 -13.54 9.45 -1.06
N VAL A 310 -14.18 9.58 -2.23
CA VAL A 310 -14.89 8.48 -2.91
C VAL A 310 -13.92 7.34 -3.24
N ARG A 311 -12.79 7.65 -3.87
CA ARG A 311 -11.73 6.68 -4.18
C ARG A 311 -11.26 5.93 -2.91
N ARG A 312 -11.05 6.65 -1.79
CA ARG A 312 -10.66 6.05 -0.50
C ARG A 312 -11.73 5.15 0.08
N ALA A 313 -13.02 5.55 -0.01
CA ALA A 313 -14.14 4.75 0.46
C ALA A 313 -14.23 3.43 -0.32
N MET A 314 -14.05 3.46 -1.65
CA MET A 314 -13.98 2.29 -2.50
C MET A 314 -12.81 1.38 -2.10
N GLY A 315 -11.60 1.93 -1.93
CA GLY A 315 -10.40 1.19 -1.53
C GLY A 315 -10.54 0.51 -0.16
N LYS A 316 -11.22 1.14 0.80
CA LYS A 316 -11.47 0.62 2.15
C LYS A 316 -12.74 -0.23 2.27
N LYS A 317 -13.48 -0.46 1.17
CA LYS A 317 -14.75 -1.22 1.13
C LYS A 317 -15.81 -0.75 2.13
N LYS A 318 -15.96 0.57 2.30
CA LYS A 318 -17.02 1.14 3.13
C LYS A 318 -18.36 1.07 2.38
N LEU A 319 -19.06 -0.05 2.47
CA LEU A 319 -20.23 -0.37 1.66
C LEU A 319 -21.37 0.65 1.78
N ASP A 320 -21.62 1.15 2.99
CA ASP A 320 -22.60 2.19 3.28
C ASP A 320 -22.28 3.52 2.59
N VAL A 321 -21.01 3.93 2.60
CA VAL A 321 -20.54 5.14 1.90
C VAL A 321 -20.61 4.91 0.39
N MET A 322 -20.16 3.74 -0.08
CA MET A 322 -20.18 3.42 -1.50
C MET A 322 -21.60 3.41 -2.09
N ALA A 323 -22.58 2.89 -1.36
CA ALA A 323 -23.98 2.91 -1.80
C ALA A 323 -24.50 4.34 -1.98
N LYS A 324 -24.24 5.22 -1.01
CA LYS A 324 -24.61 6.64 -1.08
C LYS A 324 -23.91 7.37 -2.23
N GLU A 325 -22.60 7.15 -2.38
CA GLU A 325 -21.82 7.80 -3.44
C GLU A 325 -22.18 7.26 -4.83
N ARG A 326 -22.67 6.02 -4.97
CA ARG A 326 -23.23 5.51 -6.23
C ARG A 326 -24.43 6.32 -6.67
N GLU A 327 -25.40 6.55 -5.77
CA GLU A 327 -26.57 7.36 -6.05
C GLU A 327 -26.18 8.79 -6.48
N VAL A 328 -25.26 9.40 -5.74
CA VAL A 328 -24.79 10.75 -6.09
C VAL A 328 -24.02 10.76 -7.40
N PHE A 329 -23.17 9.77 -7.69
CA PHE A 329 -22.44 9.65 -8.94
C PHE A 329 -23.39 9.54 -10.15
N ILE A 330 -24.48 8.80 -10.02
CA ILE A 330 -25.44 8.57 -11.10
C ILE A 330 -26.42 9.75 -11.23
N HIS A 331 -27.14 10.07 -10.15
CA HIS A 331 -28.29 10.99 -10.15
C HIS A 331 -27.94 12.41 -9.74
N GLY A 332 -26.76 12.60 -9.13
CA GLY A 332 -26.35 13.89 -8.59
C GLY A 332 -26.82 14.16 -7.18
N GLN A 333 -26.51 15.34 -6.68
CA GLN A 333 -26.89 15.81 -5.35
C GLN A 333 -27.27 17.29 -5.42
N VAL A 334 -28.33 17.67 -4.72
CA VAL A 334 -28.76 19.06 -4.51
C VAL A 334 -28.73 19.37 -2.99
N ASP A 335 -28.60 20.66 -2.66
CA ASP A 335 -28.76 21.14 -1.29
C ASP A 335 -30.26 21.31 -0.91
N GLU A 336 -30.52 21.79 0.31
CA GLU A 336 -31.88 22.04 0.82
C GLU A 336 -32.61 23.13 0.04
N ASP A 337 -31.89 24.04 -0.61
CA ASP A 337 -32.42 25.14 -1.44
C ASP A 337 -32.60 24.71 -2.91
N GLY A 338 -32.26 23.49 -3.28
CA GLY A 338 -32.34 22.95 -4.65
C GLY A 338 -31.17 23.29 -5.55
N ASN A 339 -30.09 23.90 -5.03
CA ASN A 339 -28.89 24.16 -5.83
C ASN A 339 -28.12 22.86 -6.06
N ILE A 340 -27.54 22.74 -7.23
CA ILE A 340 -26.76 21.55 -7.62
C ILE A 340 -25.41 21.57 -6.92
N ILE A 341 -25.18 20.61 -6.03
CA ILE A 341 -23.87 20.34 -5.40
C ILE A 341 -23.02 19.46 -6.33
N VAL A 342 -23.61 18.36 -6.83
CA VAL A 342 -23.01 17.45 -7.80
C VAL A 342 -24.01 17.20 -8.92
N PRO A 343 -23.64 17.44 -10.18
CA PRO A 343 -24.55 17.21 -11.32
C PRO A 343 -25.00 15.76 -11.47
N GLY A 344 -24.07 14.82 -11.29
CA GLY A 344 -24.27 13.40 -11.58
C GLY A 344 -24.12 13.06 -13.07
N CYS A 345 -23.89 11.79 -13.36
CA CYS A 345 -23.65 11.31 -14.72
C CYS A 345 -24.83 11.56 -15.66
N ILE A 346 -26.07 11.37 -15.18
CA ILE A 346 -27.28 11.51 -16.03
C ILE A 346 -27.43 12.94 -16.54
N ARG A 347 -27.22 13.94 -15.68
CA ARG A 347 -27.27 15.36 -16.11
C ARG A 347 -26.15 15.72 -17.09
N ASN A 348 -25.03 15.01 -17.02
CA ASN A 348 -23.91 15.18 -17.93
C ASN A 348 -24.04 14.34 -19.22
N GLY A 349 -25.20 13.73 -19.46
CA GLY A 349 -25.52 13.02 -20.70
C GLY A 349 -25.05 11.57 -20.78
N ILE A 350 -24.70 10.97 -19.64
CA ILE A 350 -24.34 9.55 -19.55
C ILE A 350 -25.56 8.77 -19.05
N ASP A 351 -25.93 7.73 -19.78
CA ASP A 351 -27.08 6.90 -19.39
C ASP A 351 -26.83 6.13 -18.10
N GLU A 352 -27.92 5.79 -17.41
CA GLU A 352 -27.86 5.15 -16.09
C GLU A 352 -27.18 3.78 -16.12
N VAL A 353 -27.35 3.01 -17.18
CA VAL A 353 -26.74 1.67 -17.32
C VAL A 353 -25.22 1.81 -17.43
N SER A 354 -24.75 2.71 -18.29
CA SER A 354 -23.32 3.02 -18.42
C SER A 354 -22.72 3.58 -17.13
N ALA A 355 -23.44 4.50 -16.46
CA ALA A 355 -22.98 5.08 -15.19
C ALA A 355 -22.83 4.03 -14.09
N ASN A 356 -23.79 3.10 -13.94
CA ASN A 356 -23.69 1.97 -13.01
C ASN A 356 -22.51 1.09 -13.33
N LYS A 357 -22.32 0.71 -14.59
CA LYS A 357 -21.22 -0.16 -15.00
C LYS A 357 -19.86 0.51 -14.72
N ILE A 358 -19.71 1.80 -15.02
CA ILE A 358 -18.48 2.55 -14.72
C ILE A 358 -18.22 2.58 -13.21
N PHE A 359 -19.25 2.78 -12.39
CA PHE A 359 -19.09 2.78 -10.95
C PHE A 359 -18.65 1.41 -10.41
N ASP A 360 -19.20 0.31 -10.94
CA ASP A 360 -18.80 -1.05 -10.60
C ASP A 360 -17.33 -1.33 -10.96
N GLU A 361 -16.92 -0.96 -12.18
CA GLU A 361 -15.54 -1.08 -12.65
C GLU A 361 -14.57 -0.28 -11.74
N MET A 362 -14.94 0.95 -11.36
CA MET A 362 -14.14 1.76 -10.41
C MET A 362 -14.08 1.12 -9.02
N ALA A 363 -15.19 0.62 -8.50
CA ALA A 363 -15.25 0.03 -7.16
C ALA A 363 -14.45 -1.27 -7.05
N GLU A 364 -14.42 -2.07 -8.11
CA GLU A 364 -13.59 -3.26 -8.20
C GLU A 364 -12.11 -2.90 -8.26
N PHE A 365 -11.76 -1.93 -9.12
CA PHE A 365 -10.39 -1.51 -9.36
C PHE A 365 -9.78 -0.72 -8.20
N ALA A 366 -10.53 0.17 -7.53
CA ALA A 366 -10.01 1.11 -6.53
C ALA A 366 -9.29 0.44 -5.35
N LYS A 367 -9.55 -0.85 -5.08
CA LYS A 367 -8.85 -1.64 -4.05
C LYS A 367 -7.36 -1.82 -4.35
N TYR A 368 -7.00 -1.80 -5.61
CA TYR A 368 -5.67 -2.16 -6.12
C TYR A 368 -5.00 -1.03 -6.88
N ALA A 369 -5.70 0.10 -7.05
CA ALA A 369 -5.25 1.24 -7.82
C ALA A 369 -3.88 1.75 -7.37
N PHE A 370 -2.99 1.97 -8.34
CA PHE A 370 -1.66 2.50 -8.10
C PHE A 370 -1.70 4.04 -8.08
N ASN A 371 -0.86 4.63 -7.25
CA ASN A 371 -0.62 6.07 -7.26
C ASN A 371 0.48 6.37 -8.29
N LYS A 372 0.14 7.06 -9.36
CA LYS A 372 1.08 7.37 -10.44
C LYS A 372 2.12 8.40 -10.06
#